data_71c2a12ee17d3be17015bb170763d563
#
_entry.id   71c2a12ee17d3be17015bb170763d563
#
_cell.length_a   1.000
_cell.length_b   1.000
_cell.length_c   1.000
_cell.angle_alpha   90.00
_cell.angle_beta   90.00
_cell.angle_gamma   90.00
#
_symmetry.space_group_name_H-M   'P 1'
#
loop_
_entity.id
_entity.type
_entity.pdbx_description
1 polymer ?
#
loop_
_entity_poly.entity_id
_entity_poly.type
_entity_poly.pdbx_seq_one_letter_code
_entity_poly.pdbx_strand_id
1 'polypeptide(L)'
;MPIIKLIASIILLPLISAQFVFAQVTSSVIGKGWANNSVNTIIFRKNSLVSYKGYQYAAYYSEGKKVVLAKRKSGSQEWLTRETDFKGKTEDAHNVISIMVDGEGYLHLAWDHHNNPLHYSRSVEPGSLEMISPTSMIGRNEKELSYPEFYRLPDGNLLFFYRDGGSGRGDLIINKYDTKSKTWARLQDKLISGERKRNAYWQAFVDSKGTIHISWVWRESPDVSSNHDMCYARSDDGGYTWVKSNGEKYSLPITATTAEHALNIPQKSELINQTSMGTDKKGNAFIVSYWRDQNQTVPQYHLIYNLGKGWDSFALDLRKTPFSLSGGGTKRIPISRPQVMIKGAGKKASVLMIFRDEERGGKASALLIPKLGKRKWEITDLTEENLGSWEPSFDTELWREKQILNLFIQRTEQADGEGITDIQPQEVKVLEFKPEF
;
A
#
# COMPACT_ATOMS: atom_id res chain seq x y z
N MET A 1 24.77 67.38 -49.03
CA MET A 1 23.81 66.70 -48.11
C MET A 1 24.08 65.21 -48.15
N PRO A 2 24.64 64.59 -47.12
CA PRO A 2 24.82 63.13 -47.07
C PRO A 2 23.62 62.47 -46.50
N ILE A 3 23.17 61.41 -47.16
CA ILE A 3 22.04 60.52 -46.77
C ILE A 3 22.57 59.50 -45.76
N ILE A 4 22.08 59.60 -44.55
CA ILE A 4 22.32 58.58 -43.46
C ILE A 4 21.41 57.41 -43.70
N LYS A 5 21.98 56.23 -44.03
CA LYS A 5 21.25 54.93 -44.05
C LYS A 5 21.17 54.38 -42.63
N LEU A 6 19.96 54.31 -42.09
CA LEU A 6 19.69 53.66 -40.84
C LEU A 6 19.60 52.11 -41.08
N ILE A 7 20.53 51.37 -40.51
CA ILE A 7 20.52 49.91 -40.52
C ILE A 7 19.78 49.47 -39.25
N ALA A 8 18.57 48.91 -39.38
CA ALA A 8 17.83 48.30 -38.29
C ALA A 8 18.31 46.84 -38.10
N SER A 9 19.06 46.63 -37.04
CA SER A 9 19.44 45.27 -36.62
C SER A 9 18.25 44.58 -35.92
N ILE A 10 17.68 43.60 -36.56
CA ILE A 10 16.66 42.73 -35.95
C ILE A 10 17.38 41.70 -35.08
N ILE A 11 17.25 41.82 -33.76
CA ILE A 11 17.71 40.82 -32.80
C ILE A 11 16.66 39.72 -32.76
N LEU A 12 16.96 38.57 -33.39
CA LEU A 12 16.19 37.34 -33.22
C LEU A 12 16.55 36.73 -31.85
N LEU A 13 15.68 36.90 -30.88
CA LEU A 13 15.74 36.12 -29.63
C LEU A 13 15.31 34.67 -29.94
N PRO A 14 16.13 33.65 -29.59
CA PRO A 14 15.68 32.27 -29.70
C PRO A 14 14.57 32.02 -28.66
N LEU A 15 13.39 31.66 -29.12
CA LEU A 15 12.36 31.07 -28.28
C LEU A 15 12.90 29.71 -27.80
N ILE A 16 13.43 29.66 -26.58
CA ILE A 16 13.68 28.41 -25.87
C ILE A 16 12.30 27.88 -25.49
N SER A 17 11.73 27.01 -26.32
CA SER A 17 10.60 26.20 -25.93
C SER A 17 11.08 25.26 -24.82
N ALA A 18 10.68 25.51 -23.58
CA ALA A 18 10.81 24.56 -22.51
C ALA A 18 9.99 23.31 -22.93
N GLN A 19 10.65 22.31 -23.45
CA GLN A 19 10.05 20.98 -23.62
C GLN A 19 9.83 20.45 -22.20
N PHE A 20 8.58 20.50 -21.76
CA PHE A 20 8.15 19.71 -20.60
C PHE A 20 8.38 18.25 -20.99
N VAL A 21 9.42 17.66 -20.45
CA VAL A 21 9.63 16.21 -20.50
C VAL A 21 8.53 15.61 -19.61
N PHE A 22 7.44 15.18 -20.23
CA PHE A 22 6.42 14.40 -19.51
C PHE A 22 7.10 13.13 -19.01
N ALA A 23 7.02 12.86 -17.72
CA ALA A 23 7.47 11.62 -17.15
C ALA A 23 6.84 10.46 -17.96
N GLN A 24 7.68 9.59 -18.50
CA GLN A 24 7.23 8.52 -19.38
C GLN A 24 6.41 7.51 -18.56
N VAL A 25 5.12 7.42 -18.86
CA VAL A 25 4.22 6.42 -18.32
C VAL A 25 4.03 5.35 -19.39
N THR A 26 4.34 4.09 -19.05
CA THR A 26 4.09 2.94 -19.92
C THR A 26 3.28 1.91 -19.18
N SER A 27 2.59 1.01 -19.87
CA SER A 27 1.83 -0.06 -19.25
C SER A 27 1.96 -1.37 -19.99
N SER A 28 1.84 -2.49 -19.25
CA SER A 28 1.75 -3.83 -19.81
C SER A 28 0.51 -4.54 -19.28
N VAL A 29 -0.20 -5.25 -20.17
CA VAL A 29 -1.39 -6.02 -19.81
C VAL A 29 -0.98 -7.41 -19.35
N ILE A 30 -1.49 -7.84 -18.19
CA ILE A 30 -1.28 -9.19 -17.65
C ILE A 30 -2.39 -10.14 -18.15
N GLY A 31 -3.64 -9.70 -18.12
CA GLY A 31 -4.81 -10.48 -18.49
C GLY A 31 -6.09 -9.76 -18.05
N LYS A 32 -7.21 -10.51 -17.98
CA LYS A 32 -8.48 -10.01 -17.46
C LYS A 32 -8.77 -10.60 -16.09
N GLY A 33 -9.27 -9.79 -15.16
CA GLY A 33 -9.54 -10.17 -13.78
C GLY A 33 -10.94 -9.78 -13.32
N TRP A 34 -11.38 -10.38 -12.22
CA TRP A 34 -12.58 -10.03 -11.50
C TRP A 34 -12.61 -8.52 -11.18
N ALA A 35 -13.75 -7.88 -11.45
CA ALA A 35 -13.90 -6.43 -11.31
C ALA A 35 -15.20 -6.00 -10.63
N ASN A 36 -16.09 -6.94 -10.31
CA ASN A 36 -17.42 -6.68 -9.74
C ASN A 36 -17.38 -6.10 -8.31
N ASN A 37 -16.22 -6.13 -7.67
CA ASN A 37 -15.87 -5.36 -6.49
C ASN A 37 -14.35 -5.11 -6.48
N SER A 38 -13.86 -4.44 -5.46
CA SER A 38 -12.46 -3.99 -5.37
C SER A 38 -11.47 -5.06 -4.87
N VAL A 39 -11.83 -6.35 -4.73
CA VAL A 39 -10.94 -7.39 -4.15
C VAL A 39 -9.56 -7.48 -4.80
N ASN A 40 -9.46 -7.19 -6.09
CA ASN A 40 -8.18 -7.15 -6.81
C ASN A 40 -7.41 -5.83 -6.66
N THR A 41 -8.02 -4.78 -6.11
CA THR A 41 -7.45 -3.42 -6.13
C THR A 41 -7.53 -2.67 -4.81
N ILE A 42 -8.16 -3.23 -3.79
CA ILE A 42 -8.30 -2.59 -2.49
C ILE A 42 -6.96 -2.58 -1.73
N ILE A 43 -6.73 -1.59 -0.91
CA ILE A 43 -5.44 -1.36 -0.24
C ILE A 43 -5.02 -2.48 0.74
N PHE A 44 -5.95 -3.27 1.25
CA PHE A 44 -5.63 -4.46 2.07
C PHE A 44 -4.76 -5.45 1.29
N ARG A 45 -4.80 -5.35 -0.04
CA ARG A 45 -4.05 -6.15 -0.96
C ARG A 45 -2.60 -5.70 -0.99
N LYS A 46 -1.81 -6.17 -0.04
CA LYS A 46 -0.38 -5.90 0.04
C LYS A 46 0.42 -6.91 -0.76
N ASN A 47 1.45 -6.39 -1.47
CA ASN A 47 2.43 -7.23 -2.17
C ASN A 47 1.79 -8.22 -3.16
N SER A 48 0.86 -7.74 -3.99
CA SER A 48 0.34 -8.54 -5.10
C SER A 48 1.06 -8.27 -6.42
N LEU A 49 2.08 -7.42 -6.37
CA LEU A 49 3.06 -7.14 -7.41
C LEU A 49 4.42 -7.02 -6.72
N VAL A 50 5.36 -7.92 -7.02
CA VAL A 50 6.66 -7.97 -6.36
C VAL A 50 7.77 -8.32 -7.34
N SER A 51 8.94 -7.69 -7.19
CA SER A 51 10.15 -7.97 -7.97
C SER A 51 11.17 -8.78 -7.20
N TYR A 52 11.86 -9.68 -7.90
CA TYR A 52 12.98 -10.45 -7.37
C TYR A 52 13.97 -10.83 -8.47
N LYS A 53 15.26 -10.49 -8.29
CA LYS A 53 16.38 -10.85 -9.16
C LYS A 53 16.07 -10.71 -10.69
N GLY A 54 15.51 -9.55 -11.07
CA GLY A 54 15.24 -9.23 -12.48
C GLY A 54 13.95 -9.83 -13.04
N TYR A 55 13.11 -10.42 -12.22
CA TYR A 55 11.75 -10.85 -12.56
C TYR A 55 10.73 -10.08 -11.71
N GLN A 56 9.53 -9.93 -12.27
CA GLN A 56 8.37 -9.36 -11.58
C GLN A 56 7.24 -10.38 -11.58
N TYR A 57 6.58 -10.51 -10.43
CA TYR A 57 5.48 -11.44 -10.20
C TYR A 57 4.22 -10.64 -9.83
N ALA A 58 3.07 -11.10 -10.32
CA ALA A 58 1.77 -10.53 -9.97
C ALA A 58 0.78 -11.66 -9.64
N ALA A 59 -0.26 -11.30 -8.87
CA ALA A 59 -1.37 -12.20 -8.59
C ALA A 59 -2.69 -11.45 -8.60
N TYR A 60 -3.78 -12.07 -9.04
CA TYR A 60 -5.12 -11.51 -9.04
C TYR A 60 -6.17 -12.63 -9.17
N TYR A 61 -7.43 -12.33 -8.89
CA TYR A 61 -8.54 -13.26 -9.16
C TYR A 61 -9.05 -13.09 -10.59
N SER A 62 -9.16 -14.21 -11.31
CA SER A 62 -9.84 -14.28 -12.62
C SER A 62 -11.35 -14.12 -12.48
N GLU A 63 -12.06 -14.00 -13.61
CA GLU A 63 -13.52 -14.05 -13.66
C GLU A 63 -14.07 -15.34 -13.01
N GLY A 64 -13.39 -16.46 -13.20
CA GLY A 64 -13.71 -17.76 -12.56
C GLY A 64 -13.38 -17.82 -11.07
N LYS A 65 -13.05 -16.70 -10.43
CA LYS A 65 -12.68 -16.57 -9.00
C LYS A 65 -11.45 -17.38 -8.59
N LYS A 66 -10.64 -17.78 -9.57
CA LYS A 66 -9.40 -18.51 -9.34
C LYS A 66 -8.23 -17.54 -9.22
N VAL A 67 -7.23 -17.92 -8.42
CA VAL A 67 -5.98 -17.17 -8.33
C VAL A 67 -5.19 -17.38 -9.61
N VAL A 68 -4.89 -16.28 -10.29
CA VAL A 68 -3.94 -16.23 -11.41
C VAL A 68 -2.61 -15.70 -10.89
N LEU A 69 -1.56 -16.45 -11.15
CA LEU A 69 -0.17 -16.03 -10.95
C LEU A 69 0.44 -15.61 -12.28
N ALA A 70 1.21 -14.54 -12.27
CA ALA A 70 1.87 -14.05 -13.46
C ALA A 70 3.34 -13.73 -13.17
N LYS A 71 4.20 -13.85 -14.19
CA LYS A 71 5.63 -13.57 -14.12
C LYS A 71 6.11 -12.96 -15.41
N ARG A 72 6.98 -11.95 -15.33
CA ARG A 72 7.74 -11.43 -16.48
C ARG A 72 9.19 -11.16 -16.13
N LYS A 73 10.04 -11.05 -17.11
CA LYS A 73 11.34 -10.39 -16.97
C LYS A 73 11.11 -8.89 -16.76
N SER A 74 11.81 -8.26 -15.83
CA SER A 74 11.65 -6.82 -15.55
C SER A 74 11.85 -5.99 -16.83
N GLY A 75 10.89 -5.11 -17.13
CA GLY A 75 10.86 -4.28 -18.33
C GLY A 75 10.32 -4.97 -19.60
N SER A 76 10.01 -6.27 -19.56
CA SER A 76 9.31 -6.95 -20.66
C SER A 76 7.83 -6.57 -20.68
N GLN A 77 7.24 -6.51 -21.87
CA GLN A 77 5.79 -6.37 -22.04
C GLN A 77 5.05 -7.72 -21.96
N GLU A 78 5.77 -8.84 -22.10
CA GLU A 78 5.20 -10.17 -22.12
C GLU A 78 5.14 -10.79 -20.74
N TRP A 79 3.96 -11.30 -20.38
CA TRP A 79 3.69 -11.99 -19.13
C TRP A 79 3.43 -13.48 -19.39
N LEU A 80 4.11 -14.34 -18.65
CA LEU A 80 3.72 -15.72 -18.47
C LEU A 80 2.68 -15.79 -17.35
N THR A 81 1.51 -16.34 -17.64
CA THR A 81 0.41 -16.47 -16.66
C THR A 81 0.07 -17.93 -16.40
N ARG A 82 -0.35 -18.22 -15.17
CA ARG A 82 -0.87 -19.53 -14.77
C ARG A 82 -2.09 -19.34 -13.88
N GLU A 83 -3.25 -19.80 -14.35
CA GLU A 83 -4.43 -19.93 -13.48
C GLU A 83 -4.26 -21.18 -12.62
N THR A 84 -4.42 -21.04 -11.30
CA THR A 84 -4.32 -22.14 -10.33
C THR A 84 -5.71 -22.75 -10.09
N ASP A 85 -5.77 -23.85 -9.33
CA ASP A 85 -7.04 -24.41 -8.85
C ASP A 85 -7.50 -23.75 -7.53
N PHE A 86 -6.74 -22.79 -7.01
CA PHE A 86 -7.09 -22.06 -5.78
C PHE A 86 -8.18 -21.03 -6.07
N LYS A 87 -9.28 -21.11 -5.33
CA LYS A 87 -10.42 -20.21 -5.46
C LYS A 87 -10.52 -19.29 -4.25
N GLY A 88 -11.09 -18.10 -4.46
CA GLY A 88 -11.44 -17.15 -3.42
C GLY A 88 -12.93 -16.82 -3.42
N LYS A 89 -13.45 -16.43 -2.27
CA LYS A 89 -14.80 -15.85 -2.11
C LYS A 89 -14.75 -14.39 -2.50
N THR A 90 -14.67 -14.14 -3.81
CA THR A 90 -14.42 -12.80 -4.37
C THR A 90 -15.56 -11.81 -4.17
N GLU A 91 -16.73 -12.25 -3.69
CA GLU A 91 -17.85 -11.38 -3.33
C GLU A 91 -17.55 -10.50 -2.12
N ASP A 92 -16.61 -10.90 -1.29
CA ASP A 92 -16.11 -10.10 -0.17
C ASP A 92 -14.75 -9.49 -0.56
N ALA A 93 -14.68 -8.17 -0.66
CA ALA A 93 -13.47 -7.45 -1.06
C ALA A 93 -12.31 -7.56 -0.06
N HIS A 94 -12.54 -8.10 1.16
CA HIS A 94 -11.46 -8.36 2.12
C HIS A 94 -10.64 -9.62 1.77
N ASN A 95 -11.16 -10.52 0.95
CA ASN A 95 -10.53 -11.79 0.59
C ASN A 95 -9.37 -11.65 -0.40
N VAL A 96 -8.51 -10.70 -0.15
CA VAL A 96 -7.40 -10.30 -1.01
C VAL A 96 -6.31 -11.37 -1.14
N ILE A 97 -5.45 -11.21 -2.15
CA ILE A 97 -4.25 -12.01 -2.35
C ILE A 97 -3.03 -11.23 -1.87
N SER A 98 -2.09 -11.92 -1.22
CA SER A 98 -0.74 -11.42 -0.91
C SER A 98 0.30 -12.40 -1.38
N ILE A 99 1.34 -11.91 -2.08
CA ILE A 99 2.47 -12.72 -2.52
C ILE A 99 3.80 -12.11 -2.08
N MET A 100 4.83 -12.93 -1.98
CA MET A 100 6.22 -12.49 -1.82
C MET A 100 7.17 -13.57 -2.35
N VAL A 101 8.31 -13.14 -2.86
CA VAL A 101 9.40 -14.06 -3.23
C VAL A 101 10.45 -14.02 -2.13
N ASP A 102 10.81 -15.18 -1.59
CA ASP A 102 11.83 -15.29 -0.55
C ASP A 102 13.27 -15.16 -1.09
N GLY A 103 14.26 -15.18 -0.20
CA GLY A 103 15.67 -15.03 -0.54
C GLY A 103 16.25 -16.15 -1.41
N GLU A 104 15.61 -17.32 -1.42
CA GLU A 104 15.97 -18.47 -2.26
C GLU A 104 15.18 -18.50 -3.59
N GLY A 105 14.22 -17.59 -3.77
CA GLY A 105 13.46 -17.43 -5.01
C GLY A 105 12.13 -18.20 -5.06
N TYR A 106 11.67 -18.75 -3.95
CA TYR A 106 10.35 -19.38 -3.89
C TYR A 106 9.27 -18.30 -3.77
N LEU A 107 8.20 -18.44 -4.55
CA LEU A 107 7.01 -17.60 -4.49
C LEU A 107 6.08 -18.12 -3.39
N HIS A 108 5.79 -17.28 -2.39
CA HIS A 108 4.81 -17.53 -1.34
C HIS A 108 3.50 -16.83 -1.67
N LEU A 109 2.38 -17.47 -1.34
CA LEU A 109 1.02 -17.02 -1.65
C LEU A 109 0.11 -17.25 -0.44
N ALA A 110 -0.64 -16.21 -0.05
CA ALA A 110 -1.78 -16.30 0.86
C ALA A 110 -2.98 -15.62 0.22
N TRP A 111 -4.19 -16.23 0.34
CA TRP A 111 -5.38 -15.74 -0.36
C TRP A 111 -6.66 -16.07 0.41
N ASP A 112 -7.72 -15.30 0.14
CA ASP A 112 -9.09 -15.56 0.59
C ASP A 112 -9.23 -15.54 2.12
N HIS A 113 -8.85 -14.43 2.77
CA HIS A 113 -8.87 -14.33 4.23
C HIS A 113 -9.71 -13.17 4.76
N HIS A 114 -10.88 -13.51 5.29
CA HIS A 114 -11.68 -12.64 6.13
C HIS A 114 -12.32 -13.45 7.27
N ASN A 115 -11.55 -13.61 8.36
CA ASN A 115 -11.94 -14.38 9.55
C ASN A 115 -12.21 -15.86 9.26
N ASN A 116 -11.34 -16.50 8.50
CA ASN A 116 -11.42 -17.90 8.08
C ASN A 116 -10.06 -18.60 8.16
N PRO A 117 -10.01 -19.95 7.99
CA PRO A 117 -8.75 -20.70 8.07
C PRO A 117 -7.70 -20.25 7.06
N LEU A 118 -6.43 -20.43 7.41
CA LEU A 118 -5.29 -20.10 6.57
C LEU A 118 -5.33 -20.83 5.23
N HIS A 119 -5.25 -20.09 4.15
CA HIS A 119 -4.92 -20.55 2.81
C HIS A 119 -3.53 -20.06 2.46
N TYR A 120 -2.55 -20.92 2.51
CA TYR A 120 -1.16 -20.64 2.23
C TYR A 120 -0.56 -21.71 1.33
N SER A 121 0.25 -21.30 0.37
CA SER A 121 1.01 -22.18 -0.50
C SER A 121 2.36 -21.53 -0.87
N ARG A 122 3.27 -22.34 -1.38
CA ARG A 122 4.58 -21.91 -1.88
C ARG A 122 4.83 -22.58 -3.23
N SER A 123 5.63 -21.94 -4.09
CA SER A 123 6.02 -22.56 -5.36
C SER A 123 6.81 -23.84 -5.15
N VAL A 124 6.67 -24.79 -6.10
CA VAL A 124 7.37 -26.09 -6.05
C VAL A 124 8.89 -25.94 -6.12
N GLU A 125 9.36 -24.92 -6.87
CA GLU A 125 10.77 -24.58 -7.03
C GLU A 125 10.98 -23.08 -7.20
N PRO A 126 12.20 -22.57 -7.04
CA PRO A 126 12.52 -21.17 -7.27
C PRO A 126 12.10 -20.67 -8.65
N GLY A 127 11.41 -19.54 -8.69
CA GLY A 127 10.96 -18.91 -9.92
C GLY A 127 9.78 -19.58 -10.63
N SER A 128 9.24 -20.68 -10.10
CA SER A 128 8.05 -21.35 -10.64
C SER A 128 6.76 -20.60 -10.31
N LEU A 129 5.75 -20.73 -11.18
CA LEU A 129 4.36 -20.38 -10.92
C LEU A 129 3.52 -21.61 -10.52
N GLU A 130 4.13 -22.79 -10.50
CA GLU A 130 3.49 -24.01 -9.99
C GLU A 130 3.60 -24.04 -8.47
N MET A 131 2.46 -24.31 -7.82
CA MET A 131 2.33 -24.22 -6.37
C MET A 131 2.13 -25.62 -5.77
N ILE A 132 2.70 -25.83 -4.56
CA ILE A 132 2.36 -27.03 -3.77
C ILE A 132 0.91 -26.97 -3.29
N SER A 133 0.38 -28.09 -2.81
CA SER A 133 -0.93 -28.09 -2.14
C SER A 133 -0.93 -27.16 -0.93
N PRO A 134 -2.06 -26.51 -0.60
CA PRO A 134 -2.17 -25.66 0.57
C PRO A 134 -1.71 -26.35 1.84
N THR A 135 -0.97 -25.62 2.67
CA THR A 135 -0.40 -26.15 3.92
C THR A 135 -0.52 -25.15 5.05
N SER A 136 -0.42 -25.61 6.31
CA SER A 136 -0.28 -24.72 7.46
C SER A 136 1.12 -24.11 7.53
N MET A 137 1.26 -23.01 8.24
CA MET A 137 2.55 -22.43 8.61
C MET A 137 3.10 -23.06 9.89
N ILE A 138 2.36 -22.90 11.00
CA ILE A 138 2.74 -23.41 12.33
C ILE A 138 1.63 -24.21 13.02
N GLY A 139 0.42 -24.26 12.44
CA GLY A 139 -0.74 -24.98 13.00
C GLY A 139 -1.41 -24.32 14.20
N ARG A 140 -1.05 -23.06 14.53
CA ARG A 140 -1.59 -22.33 15.69
C ARG A 140 -2.01 -20.92 15.29
N ASN A 141 -3.21 -20.46 15.74
CA ASN A 141 -3.85 -19.19 15.37
C ASN A 141 -4.06 -19.05 13.86
N GLU A 142 -4.42 -20.12 13.19
CA GLU A 142 -4.63 -20.18 11.74
C GLU A 142 -6.09 -20.48 11.36
N LYS A 143 -7.04 -20.28 12.28
CA LYS A 143 -8.46 -20.57 12.05
C LYS A 143 -9.31 -19.34 11.71
N GLU A 144 -8.95 -18.16 12.23
CA GLU A 144 -9.71 -16.91 12.10
C GLU A 144 -8.81 -15.79 11.56
N LEU A 145 -8.23 -15.99 10.36
CA LEU A 145 -7.23 -15.10 9.78
C LEU A 145 -7.87 -14.04 8.88
N SER A 146 -7.35 -12.80 8.96
CA SER A 146 -7.67 -11.71 8.03
C SER A 146 -6.43 -10.86 7.74
N TYR A 147 -6.43 -10.15 6.60
CA TYR A 147 -5.39 -9.21 6.19
C TYR A 147 -3.99 -9.83 6.13
N PRO A 148 -3.76 -10.85 5.30
CA PRO A 148 -2.45 -11.47 5.15
C PRO A 148 -1.48 -10.53 4.45
N GLU A 149 -0.30 -10.30 5.03
CA GLU A 149 0.74 -9.44 4.46
C GLU A 149 2.11 -10.08 4.59
N PHE A 150 2.80 -10.29 3.47
CA PHE A 150 4.20 -10.72 3.47
C PHE A 150 5.15 -9.53 3.42
N TYR A 151 6.26 -9.64 4.12
CA TYR A 151 7.38 -8.71 4.03
C TYR A 151 8.68 -9.49 3.92
N ARG A 152 9.59 -9.08 3.03
CA ARG A 152 10.91 -9.68 2.89
C ARG A 152 11.94 -8.87 3.66
N LEU A 153 12.68 -9.55 4.53
CA LEU A 153 13.82 -9.01 5.26
C LEU A 153 15.08 -8.98 4.37
N PRO A 154 16.10 -8.16 4.69
CA PRO A 154 17.35 -8.11 3.92
C PRO A 154 18.11 -9.44 3.84
N ASP A 155 17.95 -10.32 4.81
CA ASP A 155 18.53 -11.66 4.83
C ASP A 155 17.77 -12.68 3.95
N GLY A 156 16.69 -12.25 3.31
CA GLY A 156 15.85 -13.07 2.46
C GLY A 156 14.74 -13.83 3.19
N ASN A 157 14.74 -13.84 4.52
CA ASN A 157 13.66 -14.40 5.31
C ASN A 157 12.38 -13.59 5.12
N LEU A 158 11.22 -14.22 5.41
CA LEU A 158 9.93 -13.52 5.31
C LEU A 158 9.30 -13.31 6.69
N LEU A 159 8.56 -12.21 6.77
CA LEU A 159 7.57 -12.00 7.81
C LEU A 159 6.18 -12.17 7.21
N PHE A 160 5.26 -12.73 7.98
CA PHE A 160 3.86 -12.85 7.65
C PHE A 160 3.03 -12.22 8.76
N PHE A 161 2.40 -11.10 8.45
CA PHE A 161 1.53 -10.35 9.35
C PHE A 161 0.08 -10.72 9.05
N TYR A 162 -0.71 -10.89 10.09
CA TYR A 162 -2.14 -11.12 9.94
C TYR A 162 -2.90 -10.80 11.23
N ARG A 163 -4.19 -10.54 11.10
CA ARG A 163 -5.09 -10.47 12.25
C ARG A 163 -5.60 -11.87 12.56
N ASP A 164 -5.44 -12.31 13.80
CA ASP A 164 -6.12 -13.47 14.37
C ASP A 164 -7.35 -12.99 15.14
N GLY A 165 -8.52 -13.55 14.83
CA GLY A 165 -9.81 -13.16 15.39
C GLY A 165 -10.58 -12.13 14.55
N GLY A 166 -11.86 -11.97 14.88
CA GLY A 166 -12.83 -11.15 14.15
C GLY A 166 -12.76 -9.67 14.49
N SER A 167 -13.67 -8.91 13.87
CA SER A 167 -13.85 -7.48 14.15
C SER A 167 -14.14 -7.22 15.64
N GLY A 168 -13.47 -6.26 16.25
CA GLY A 168 -13.59 -5.88 17.67
C GLY A 168 -12.86 -6.82 18.65
N ARG A 169 -12.22 -7.91 18.20
CA ARG A 169 -11.53 -8.88 19.05
C ARG A 169 -10.27 -9.49 18.44
N GLY A 170 -9.69 -8.83 17.44
CA GLY A 170 -8.51 -9.32 16.72
C GLY A 170 -7.20 -8.80 17.29
N ASP A 171 -6.17 -9.65 17.24
CA ASP A 171 -4.80 -9.34 17.61
C ASP A 171 -3.89 -9.40 16.36
N LEU A 172 -2.86 -8.56 16.30
CA LEU A 172 -1.84 -8.66 15.26
C LEU A 172 -0.80 -9.72 15.61
N ILE A 173 -0.71 -10.71 14.75
CA ILE A 173 0.19 -11.85 14.84
C ILE A 173 1.31 -11.70 13.81
N ILE A 174 2.53 -12.15 14.15
CA ILE A 174 3.65 -12.21 13.22
C ILE A 174 4.28 -13.59 13.23
N ASN A 175 4.33 -14.23 12.06
CA ASN A 175 5.16 -15.41 11.81
C ASN A 175 6.42 -15.02 11.02
N LYS A 176 7.51 -15.74 11.22
CA LYS A 176 8.76 -15.59 10.47
C LYS A 176 9.10 -16.89 9.73
N TYR A 177 9.39 -16.77 8.45
CA TYR A 177 9.90 -17.87 7.62
C TYR A 177 11.42 -17.80 7.57
N ASP A 178 12.07 -18.92 7.85
CA ASP A 178 13.50 -19.09 7.66
C ASP A 178 13.75 -19.81 6.34
N THR A 179 14.48 -19.15 5.43
CA THR A 179 14.75 -19.67 4.09
C THR A 179 15.68 -20.89 4.09
N LYS A 180 16.54 -21.04 5.10
CA LYS A 180 17.50 -22.17 5.20
C LYS A 180 16.80 -23.45 5.63
N SER A 181 16.02 -23.38 6.70
CA SER A 181 15.23 -24.51 7.20
C SER A 181 13.93 -24.73 6.42
N LYS A 182 13.48 -23.72 5.66
CA LYS A 182 12.20 -23.69 4.91
C LYS A 182 10.98 -23.90 5.82
N THR A 183 11.02 -23.35 7.03
CA THR A 183 9.99 -23.49 8.05
C THR A 183 9.50 -22.14 8.56
N TRP A 184 8.26 -22.11 9.00
CA TRP A 184 7.65 -20.99 9.70
C TRP A 184 7.76 -21.17 11.20
N ALA A 185 8.02 -20.08 11.92
CA ALA A 185 7.98 -20.01 13.38
C ALA A 185 7.19 -18.78 13.83
N ARG A 186 6.58 -18.86 15.02
CA ARG A 186 5.93 -17.70 15.64
C ARG A 186 7.01 -16.71 16.11
N LEU A 187 6.91 -15.46 15.62
CA LEU A 187 7.75 -14.34 16.07
C LEU A 187 7.04 -13.53 17.15
N GLN A 188 5.78 -13.16 16.92
CA GLN A 188 4.96 -12.43 17.89
C GLN A 188 3.58 -13.07 18.00
N ASP A 189 3.19 -13.52 19.21
CA ASP A 189 1.86 -14.07 19.48
C ASP A 189 0.78 -12.98 19.47
N LYS A 190 1.15 -11.78 19.92
CA LYS A 190 0.30 -10.58 19.95
C LYS A 190 1.22 -9.37 19.98
N LEU A 191 1.50 -8.80 18.82
CA LEU A 191 2.22 -7.54 18.78
C LEU A 191 1.34 -6.39 19.26
N ILE A 192 0.16 -6.28 18.66
CA ILE A 192 -0.85 -5.27 19.03
C ILE A 192 -2.11 -6.01 19.40
N SER A 193 -2.68 -5.67 20.57
CA SER A 193 -3.93 -6.25 21.04
C SER A 193 -5.02 -5.19 21.21
N GLY A 194 -6.19 -5.47 20.64
CA GLY A 194 -7.40 -4.69 20.87
C GLY A 194 -8.11 -5.03 22.18
N GLU A 195 -7.55 -5.91 23.03
CA GLU A 195 -8.05 -6.30 24.35
C GLU A 195 -9.50 -6.82 24.30
N ARG A 196 -9.92 -7.40 23.16
CA ARG A 196 -11.29 -7.83 22.83
C ARG A 196 -12.34 -6.70 22.88
N LYS A 197 -11.92 -5.44 22.78
CA LYS A 197 -12.79 -4.25 22.81
C LYS A 197 -12.72 -3.48 21.50
N ARG A 198 -11.60 -3.59 20.77
CA ARG A 198 -11.33 -2.84 19.54
C ARG A 198 -10.41 -3.61 18.60
N ASN A 199 -10.19 -3.07 17.41
CA ASN A 199 -9.16 -3.53 16.49
C ASN A 199 -8.11 -2.47 16.24
N ALA A 200 -6.85 -2.90 16.06
CA ALA A 200 -5.85 -2.13 15.35
C ALA A 200 -5.96 -2.42 13.84
N TYR A 201 -5.98 -1.38 13.02
CA TYR A 201 -5.85 -1.49 11.57
C TYR A 201 -4.54 -0.87 11.15
N TRP A 202 -3.60 -1.72 10.75
CA TRP A 202 -2.20 -1.35 10.54
C TRP A 202 -1.82 -1.19 9.07
N GLN A 203 -0.72 -0.54 8.85
CA GLN A 203 0.13 -0.56 7.68
C GLN A 203 1.57 -0.70 8.14
N ALA A 204 2.38 -1.50 7.43
CA ALA A 204 3.77 -1.71 7.79
C ALA A 204 4.69 -1.49 6.59
N PHE A 205 5.96 -1.25 6.87
CA PHE A 205 7.02 -1.04 5.90
C PHE A 205 8.34 -1.57 6.45
N VAL A 206 9.07 -2.33 5.64
CA VAL A 206 10.44 -2.76 5.96
C VAL A 206 11.39 -1.90 5.15
N ASP A 207 12.21 -1.11 5.82
CA ASP A 207 13.15 -0.22 5.16
C ASP A 207 14.37 -0.98 4.60
N SER A 208 15.26 -0.27 3.89
CA SER A 208 16.46 -0.86 3.28
C SER A 208 17.49 -1.39 4.29
N LYS A 209 17.36 -1.02 5.56
CA LYS A 209 18.22 -1.53 6.66
C LYS A 209 17.61 -2.73 7.38
N GLY A 210 16.34 -3.07 7.06
CA GLY A 210 15.60 -4.12 7.72
C GLY A 210 14.85 -3.67 8.97
N THR A 211 14.81 -2.37 9.27
CA THR A 211 13.95 -1.82 10.31
C THR A 211 12.49 -1.99 9.87
N ILE A 212 11.68 -2.58 10.73
CA ILE A 212 10.26 -2.75 10.51
C ILE A 212 9.54 -1.58 11.17
N HIS A 213 8.79 -0.83 10.38
CA HIS A 213 7.95 0.26 10.85
C HIS A 213 6.49 -0.16 10.74
N ILE A 214 5.68 0.17 11.74
CA ILE A 214 4.24 -0.09 11.73
C ILE A 214 3.50 1.14 12.27
N SER A 215 2.44 1.53 11.61
CA SER A 215 1.48 2.50 12.11
C SER A 215 0.07 1.91 12.04
N TRP A 216 -0.82 2.38 12.89
CA TRP A 216 -2.19 1.88 12.92
C TRP A 216 -3.16 2.92 13.45
N VAL A 217 -4.43 2.74 13.11
CA VAL A 217 -5.56 3.41 13.76
C VAL A 217 -6.29 2.42 14.65
N TRP A 218 -6.87 2.91 15.74
CA TRP A 218 -7.81 2.14 16.54
C TRP A 218 -9.22 2.25 15.96
N ARG A 219 -10.00 1.18 16.06
CA ARG A 219 -11.40 1.12 15.67
C ARG A 219 -12.21 0.46 16.76
N GLU A 220 -13.13 1.21 17.36
CA GLU A 220 -13.84 0.82 18.59
C GLU A 220 -15.07 -0.06 18.33
N SER A 221 -15.62 -0.06 17.10
CA SER A 221 -16.81 -0.80 16.74
C SER A 221 -16.74 -1.26 15.27
N PRO A 222 -17.69 -2.09 14.78
CA PRO A 222 -17.79 -2.39 13.33
C PRO A 222 -18.01 -1.16 12.45
N ASP A 223 -18.46 -0.04 13.00
CA ASP A 223 -18.63 1.21 12.27
C ASP A 223 -17.28 1.90 12.04
N VAL A 224 -16.96 2.20 10.76
CA VAL A 224 -15.72 2.90 10.39
C VAL A 224 -15.61 4.30 10.98
N SER A 225 -16.72 4.96 11.32
CA SER A 225 -16.71 6.26 11.99
C SER A 225 -16.09 6.22 13.39
N SER A 226 -15.93 5.03 13.97
CA SER A 226 -15.24 4.82 15.23
C SER A 226 -13.72 4.71 15.13
N ASN A 227 -13.14 4.90 13.93
CA ASN A 227 -11.69 5.02 13.77
C ASN A 227 -11.19 6.29 14.47
N HIS A 228 -10.04 6.16 15.15
CA HIS A 228 -9.40 7.29 15.82
C HIS A 228 -7.90 7.08 15.97
N ASP A 229 -7.18 8.16 16.18
CA ASP A 229 -5.75 8.25 16.43
C ASP A 229 -4.89 7.58 15.34
N MET A 230 -3.68 8.07 15.19
CA MET A 230 -2.62 7.41 14.43
C MET A 230 -1.53 7.02 15.41
N CYS A 231 -1.25 5.73 15.51
CA CYS A 231 -0.25 5.17 16.41
C CYS A 231 0.97 4.66 15.64
N TYR A 232 2.08 4.43 16.37
CA TYR A 232 3.34 4.03 15.75
C TYR A 232 4.18 3.12 16.65
N ALA A 233 4.92 2.20 16.02
CA ALA A 233 6.00 1.41 16.60
C ALA A 233 7.02 1.04 15.52
N ARG A 234 8.26 0.70 15.94
CA ARG A 234 9.26 0.12 15.05
C ARG A 234 10.05 -0.97 15.74
N SER A 235 10.68 -1.82 14.94
CA SER A 235 11.62 -2.85 15.38
C SER A 235 12.90 -2.75 14.56
N ASP A 236 14.03 -2.67 15.24
CA ASP A 236 15.37 -2.58 14.64
C ASP A 236 16.10 -3.95 14.64
N ASP A 237 15.47 -5.01 15.15
CA ASP A 237 16.04 -6.35 15.35
C ASP A 237 15.26 -7.47 14.64
N GLY A 238 14.55 -7.12 13.56
CA GLY A 238 13.80 -8.09 12.77
C GLY A 238 12.49 -8.55 13.40
N GLY A 239 11.89 -7.75 14.30
CA GLY A 239 10.57 -7.96 14.88
C GLY A 239 10.58 -8.61 16.28
N TYR A 240 11.74 -8.79 16.91
CA TYR A 240 11.83 -9.39 18.25
C TYR A 240 11.47 -8.38 19.34
N THR A 241 12.03 -7.18 19.29
CA THR A 241 11.70 -6.07 20.22
C THR A 241 11.14 -4.88 19.47
N TRP A 242 10.28 -4.13 20.12
CA TRP A 242 9.59 -2.99 19.55
C TRP A 242 9.76 -1.74 20.41
N VAL A 243 9.92 -0.61 19.75
CA VAL A 243 10.16 0.68 20.38
C VAL A 243 9.26 1.78 19.81
N LYS A 244 9.02 2.80 20.61
CA LYS A 244 8.42 4.08 20.19
C LYS A 244 9.38 4.87 19.29
N SER A 245 8.93 5.95 18.70
CA SER A 245 9.75 6.82 17.86
C SER A 245 10.96 7.41 18.59
N ASN A 246 10.85 7.65 19.90
CA ASN A 246 11.91 8.14 20.77
C ASN A 246 12.90 7.05 21.25
N GLY A 247 12.67 5.77 20.90
CA GLY A 247 13.50 4.63 21.30
C GLY A 247 13.07 3.96 22.61
N GLU A 248 12.05 4.43 23.30
CA GLU A 248 11.48 3.76 24.48
C GLU A 248 10.90 2.39 24.09
N LYS A 249 11.25 1.35 24.83
CA LYS A 249 10.80 -0.02 24.58
C LYS A 249 9.34 -0.21 24.98
N TYR A 250 8.60 -0.94 24.13
CA TYR A 250 7.28 -1.44 24.47
C TYR A 250 7.38 -2.71 25.33
N SER A 251 6.47 -2.81 26.32
CA SER A 251 6.07 -4.09 26.88
C SER A 251 4.96 -4.66 25.99
N LEU A 252 5.11 -5.86 25.47
CA LEU A 252 4.15 -6.49 24.57
C LEU A 252 3.06 -7.26 25.32
N PRO A 253 1.83 -7.29 24.83
CA PRO A 253 1.34 -6.63 23.61
C PRO A 253 1.20 -5.12 23.78
N ILE A 254 1.31 -4.38 22.66
CA ILE A 254 0.95 -2.96 22.62
C ILE A 254 -0.57 -2.86 22.69
N THR A 255 -1.08 -2.03 23.59
CA THR A 255 -2.51 -1.77 23.79
C THR A 255 -2.85 -0.30 23.56
N ALA A 256 -4.12 0.06 23.60
CA ALA A 256 -4.54 1.45 23.43
C ALA A 256 -3.93 2.39 24.50
N THR A 257 -3.68 1.88 25.72
CA THR A 257 -3.09 2.67 26.80
C THR A 257 -1.58 2.82 26.73
N THR A 258 -0.89 1.91 26.00
CA THR A 258 0.59 1.91 25.90
C THR A 258 1.10 2.41 24.54
N ALA A 259 0.23 2.48 23.54
CA ALA A 259 0.57 2.93 22.20
C ALA A 259 1.11 4.37 22.18
N GLU A 260 2.16 4.61 21.42
CA GLU A 260 2.55 5.98 21.06
C GLU A 260 1.56 6.54 20.03
N HIS A 261 1.00 7.71 20.32
CA HIS A 261 0.21 8.46 19.36
C HIS A 261 1.12 9.34 18.52
N ALA A 262 1.25 8.99 17.23
CA ALA A 262 1.88 9.88 16.24
C ALA A 262 1.02 11.13 16.00
N LEU A 263 -0.31 10.97 16.09
CA LEU A 263 -1.27 12.06 16.01
C LEU A 263 -2.59 11.64 16.69
N ASN A 264 -3.15 12.56 17.50
CA ASN A 264 -4.47 12.38 18.08
C ASN A 264 -5.53 12.83 17.06
N ILE A 265 -6.39 11.91 16.63
CA ILE A 265 -7.46 12.14 15.66
C ILE A 265 -8.76 11.64 16.27
N PRO A 266 -9.79 12.49 16.45
CA PRO A 266 -11.02 12.08 17.09
C PRO A 266 -11.83 11.11 16.21
N GLN A 267 -12.72 10.33 16.83
CA GLN A 267 -13.76 9.57 16.12
C GLN A 267 -14.67 10.52 15.33
N LYS A 268 -15.37 10.00 14.33
CA LYS A 268 -16.32 10.74 13.46
C LYS A 268 -15.65 11.89 12.69
N SER A 269 -14.39 11.70 12.35
CA SER A 269 -13.59 12.61 11.50
C SER A 269 -13.36 12.04 10.09
N GLU A 270 -14.09 11.03 9.67
CA GLU A 270 -13.90 10.32 8.40
C GLU A 270 -12.48 9.72 8.27
N LEU A 271 -11.79 9.47 9.39
CA LEU A 271 -10.49 8.80 9.40
C LEU A 271 -10.62 7.39 8.84
N ILE A 272 -9.84 7.10 7.81
CA ILE A 272 -9.79 5.76 7.20
C ILE A 272 -8.69 4.90 7.83
N ASN A 273 -8.86 3.59 7.74
CA ASN A 273 -7.90 2.59 8.21
C ASN A 273 -7.05 2.01 7.07
N GLN A 274 -5.90 1.43 7.41
CA GLN A 274 -5.00 0.68 6.54
C GLN A 274 -4.57 1.48 5.29
N THR A 275 -3.87 2.58 5.52
CA THR A 275 -3.36 3.41 4.43
C THR A 275 -1.93 3.04 4.03
N SER A 276 -0.98 3.93 4.17
CA SER A 276 0.40 3.69 3.75
C SER A 276 1.39 4.38 4.66
N MET A 277 2.55 3.76 4.77
CA MET A 277 3.72 4.38 5.37
C MET A 277 4.99 4.05 4.58
N GLY A 278 6.01 4.85 4.79
CA GLY A 278 7.34 4.66 4.24
C GLY A 278 8.37 5.37 5.09
N THR A 279 9.63 5.28 4.70
CA THR A 279 10.73 5.96 5.39
C THR A 279 11.62 6.71 4.43
N ASP A 280 12.30 7.72 4.95
CA ASP A 280 13.42 8.35 4.26
C ASP A 280 14.71 7.52 4.43
N LYS A 281 15.80 7.92 3.76
CA LYS A 281 17.10 7.21 3.84
C LYS A 281 17.70 7.16 5.24
N LYS A 282 17.23 7.95 6.18
CA LYS A 282 17.66 7.93 7.58
C LYS A 282 16.83 6.98 8.45
N GLY A 283 15.70 6.47 7.93
CA GLY A 283 14.73 5.68 8.68
C GLY A 283 13.69 6.55 9.41
N ASN A 284 13.56 7.82 9.05
CA ASN A 284 12.48 8.66 9.54
C ASN A 284 11.14 8.20 8.96
N ALA A 285 10.12 8.04 9.79
CA ALA A 285 8.82 7.54 9.38
C ALA A 285 7.95 8.63 8.75
N PHE A 286 7.23 8.23 7.69
CA PHE A 286 6.22 9.02 6.98
C PHE A 286 4.95 8.19 6.85
N ILE A 287 3.80 8.79 7.15
CA ILE A 287 2.49 8.14 7.08
C ILE A 287 1.57 9.06 6.29
N VAL A 288 0.79 8.51 5.37
CA VAL A 288 -0.31 9.24 4.72
C VAL A 288 -1.63 8.54 5.00
N SER A 289 -2.64 9.37 5.28
CA SER A 289 -4.01 8.97 5.46
C SER A 289 -4.93 10.12 5.07
N TYR A 290 -6.23 9.97 5.27
CA TYR A 290 -7.15 11.09 5.16
C TYR A 290 -8.10 11.13 6.34
N TRP A 291 -8.46 12.33 6.72
CA TRP A 291 -9.49 12.63 7.70
C TRP A 291 -9.97 14.08 7.52
N ARG A 292 -11.02 14.43 8.24
CA ARG A 292 -11.56 15.78 8.33
C ARG A 292 -11.06 16.43 9.61
N ASP A 293 -10.35 17.54 9.48
CA ASP A 293 -9.90 18.34 10.61
C ASP A 293 -11.07 18.93 11.39
N GLN A 294 -10.85 19.22 12.67
CA GLN A 294 -11.84 19.87 13.51
C GLN A 294 -12.26 21.20 12.88
N ASN A 295 -13.57 21.47 12.87
CA ASN A 295 -14.18 22.67 12.27
C ASN A 295 -14.08 22.76 10.73
N GLN A 296 -13.60 21.71 10.05
CA GLN A 296 -13.67 21.59 8.61
C GLN A 296 -14.86 20.68 8.21
N THR A 297 -15.31 20.82 6.97
CA THR A 297 -16.40 19.99 6.41
C THR A 297 -15.91 18.97 5.42
N VAL A 298 -14.72 19.17 4.87
CA VAL A 298 -14.16 18.34 3.78
C VAL A 298 -12.99 17.53 4.30
N PRO A 299 -13.04 16.19 4.22
CA PRO A 299 -11.88 15.34 4.50
C PRO A 299 -10.75 15.61 3.51
N GLN A 300 -9.52 15.72 4.02
CA GLN A 300 -8.31 15.96 3.22
C GLN A 300 -7.30 14.84 3.42
N TYR A 301 -6.42 14.65 2.43
CA TYR A 301 -5.20 13.87 2.64
C TYR A 301 -4.24 14.63 3.57
N HIS A 302 -3.59 13.88 4.45
CA HIS A 302 -2.59 14.41 5.38
C HIS A 302 -1.31 13.61 5.30
N LEU A 303 -0.19 14.32 5.38
CA LEU A 303 1.13 13.74 5.58
C LEU A 303 1.53 13.91 7.05
N ILE A 304 1.84 12.81 7.72
CA ILE A 304 2.37 12.75 9.08
C ILE A 304 3.81 12.27 8.98
N TYR A 305 4.75 12.88 9.70
CA TYR A 305 6.15 12.46 9.67
C TYR A 305 6.89 12.78 10.96
N ASN A 306 7.97 12.02 11.24
CA ASN A 306 8.87 12.29 12.36
C ASN A 306 10.32 12.37 11.86
N LEU A 307 10.94 13.53 11.97
CA LEU A 307 12.34 13.76 11.59
C LEU A 307 13.30 13.71 12.78
N GLY A 308 12.94 12.98 13.85
CA GLY A 308 13.73 12.83 15.08
C GLY A 308 13.52 13.94 16.10
N LYS A 309 12.48 14.79 15.93
CA LYS A 309 12.12 15.89 16.84
C LYS A 309 10.66 15.84 17.31
N GLY A 310 10.04 14.67 17.23
CA GLY A 310 8.61 14.49 17.43
C GLY A 310 7.86 14.46 16.09
N TRP A 311 6.56 14.18 16.19
CA TRP A 311 5.66 14.09 15.05
C TRP A 311 5.18 15.46 14.59
N ASP A 312 5.12 15.66 13.30
CA ASP A 312 4.56 16.84 12.60
C ASP A 312 3.60 16.36 11.52
N SER A 313 2.62 17.18 11.16
CA SER A 313 1.66 16.85 10.12
C SER A 313 1.15 18.09 9.40
N PHE A 314 0.61 17.91 8.19
CA PHE A 314 -0.12 18.94 7.48
C PHE A 314 -1.10 18.35 6.47
N ALA A 315 -2.21 19.07 6.23
CA ALA A 315 -3.17 18.75 5.20
C ALA A 315 -2.63 19.11 3.81
N LEU A 316 -3.04 18.35 2.80
CA LEU A 316 -2.68 18.59 1.39
C LEU A 316 -3.75 19.42 0.65
N ASP A 317 -4.86 19.77 1.27
CA ASP A 317 -5.93 20.67 0.77
C ASP A 317 -6.30 20.44 -0.71
N LEU A 318 -6.55 19.17 -1.10
CA LEU A 318 -6.80 18.79 -2.48
C LEU A 318 -8.27 18.82 -2.86
N ARG A 319 -9.15 18.55 -1.90
CA ARG A 319 -10.59 18.37 -2.13
C ARG A 319 -11.41 19.59 -1.75
N LYS A 320 -12.55 19.72 -2.44
CA LYS A 320 -13.58 20.76 -2.17
C LYS A 320 -14.92 20.17 -1.76
N THR A 321 -15.19 18.92 -2.13
CA THR A 321 -16.47 18.26 -1.87
C THR A 321 -16.42 17.41 -0.60
N PRO A 322 -17.33 17.64 0.35
CA PRO A 322 -17.42 16.81 1.54
C PRO A 322 -17.92 15.39 1.22
N PHE A 323 -17.58 14.45 2.07
CA PHE A 323 -18.20 13.12 2.13
C PHE A 323 -18.22 12.62 3.57
N SER A 324 -19.11 11.70 3.86
CA SER A 324 -19.20 11.02 5.16
C SER A 324 -18.77 9.58 5.04
N LEU A 325 -18.18 9.06 6.12
CA LEU A 325 -17.72 7.69 6.23
C LEU A 325 -18.29 7.06 7.50
N SER A 326 -19.21 6.09 7.34
CA SER A 326 -19.86 5.40 8.45
C SER A 326 -20.27 3.98 8.06
N GLY A 327 -20.66 3.16 9.05
CA GLY A 327 -21.11 1.79 8.85
C GLY A 327 -19.97 0.78 8.67
N GLY A 328 -20.34 -0.46 8.42
CA GLY A 328 -19.44 -1.61 8.24
C GLY A 328 -19.21 -1.96 6.77
N GLY A 329 -18.44 -3.05 6.55
CA GLY A 329 -18.12 -3.58 5.23
C GLY A 329 -17.15 -2.73 4.44
N THR A 330 -16.91 -3.13 3.18
CA THR A 330 -16.06 -2.39 2.25
C THR A 330 -16.82 -1.20 1.69
N LYS A 331 -16.35 0.01 1.96
CA LYS A 331 -17.04 1.24 1.61
C LYS A 331 -16.74 1.67 0.17
N ARG A 332 -17.75 2.23 -0.50
CA ARG A 332 -17.53 3.02 -1.71
C ARG A 332 -17.11 4.43 -1.30
N ILE A 333 -15.85 4.76 -1.53
CA ILE A 333 -15.24 6.00 -1.09
C ILE A 333 -14.86 6.85 -2.31
N PRO A 334 -15.18 8.17 -2.35
CA PRO A 334 -14.89 9.03 -3.51
C PRO A 334 -13.39 9.26 -3.72
N ILE A 335 -12.56 9.00 -2.69
CA ILE A 335 -11.10 9.03 -2.78
C ILE A 335 -10.52 7.66 -2.42
N SER A 336 -9.37 7.31 -2.96
CA SER A 336 -8.67 6.10 -2.53
C SER A 336 -7.92 6.35 -1.22
N ARG A 337 -7.62 5.29 -0.48
CA ARG A 337 -6.49 5.31 0.44
C ARG A 337 -5.21 5.45 -0.36
N PRO A 338 -4.27 6.33 0.05
CA PRO A 338 -3.08 6.64 -0.74
C PRO A 338 -1.93 5.66 -0.48
N GLN A 339 -0.91 5.70 -1.36
CA GLN A 339 0.40 5.13 -1.11
C GLN A 339 1.45 6.23 -1.05
N VAL A 340 2.47 6.07 -0.20
CA VAL A 340 3.54 7.05 -0.04
C VAL A 340 4.92 6.44 -0.26
N MET A 341 5.75 7.17 -0.98
CA MET A 341 7.15 6.83 -1.24
C MET A 341 8.05 8.03 -0.99
N ILE A 342 9.20 7.80 -0.37
CA ILE A 342 10.11 8.88 0.05
C ILE A 342 11.46 8.70 -0.65
N LYS A 343 12.00 9.80 -1.19
CA LYS A 343 13.36 9.85 -1.74
C LYS A 343 14.18 10.91 -1.01
N GLY A 344 15.45 10.60 -0.70
CA GLY A 344 16.31 11.51 0.05
C GLY A 344 16.12 11.43 1.54
N ALA A 345 16.33 12.51 2.30
CA ALA A 345 16.25 12.52 3.76
C ALA A 345 15.91 13.88 4.37
N GLY A 346 15.17 13.85 5.49
CA GLY A 346 14.82 15.00 6.31
C GLY A 346 14.02 16.07 5.53
N LYS A 347 14.20 17.34 5.85
CA LYS A 347 13.51 18.45 5.16
C LYS A 347 13.83 18.59 3.67
N LYS A 348 14.89 17.91 3.19
CA LYS A 348 15.26 17.88 1.76
C LYS A 348 14.65 16.67 1.03
N ALA A 349 13.99 15.76 1.75
CA ALA A 349 13.33 14.61 1.14
C ALA A 349 12.25 15.05 0.16
N SER A 350 12.11 14.30 -0.92
CA SER A 350 10.96 14.36 -1.81
C SER A 350 9.93 13.34 -1.34
N VAL A 351 8.65 13.69 -1.39
CA VAL A 351 7.54 12.81 -1.04
C VAL A 351 6.66 12.62 -2.27
N LEU A 352 6.45 11.38 -2.66
CA LEU A 352 5.54 11.00 -3.73
C LEU A 352 4.32 10.29 -3.12
N MET A 353 3.13 10.78 -3.42
CA MET A 353 1.86 10.16 -3.03
C MET A 353 1.11 9.72 -4.29
N ILE A 354 0.67 8.47 -4.33
CA ILE A 354 -0.21 7.95 -5.38
C ILE A 354 -1.61 7.80 -4.80
N PHE A 355 -2.61 8.26 -5.55
CA PHE A 355 -4.00 8.28 -5.10
C PHE A 355 -4.98 8.31 -6.27
N ARG A 356 -6.25 8.12 -5.98
CA ARG A 356 -7.39 8.32 -6.87
C ARG A 356 -8.40 9.26 -6.19
N ASP A 357 -8.98 10.17 -6.95
CA ASP A 357 -10.02 11.08 -6.48
C ASP A 357 -11.08 11.31 -7.57
N GLU A 358 -12.37 11.20 -7.22
CA GLU A 358 -13.47 11.45 -8.14
C GLU A 358 -13.49 12.92 -8.64
N GLU A 359 -13.02 13.90 -7.83
CA GLU A 359 -12.84 15.29 -8.28
C GLU A 359 -11.80 15.45 -9.39
N ARG A 360 -10.94 14.42 -9.58
CA ARG A 360 -9.98 14.32 -10.67
C ARG A 360 -10.39 13.31 -11.75
N GLY A 361 -11.68 13.00 -11.85
CA GLY A 361 -12.21 12.03 -12.81
C GLY A 361 -11.93 10.57 -12.47
N GLY A 362 -11.58 10.24 -11.21
CA GLY A 362 -11.32 8.87 -10.77
C GLY A 362 -10.05 8.25 -11.37
N LYS A 363 -9.12 9.06 -11.86
CA LYS A 363 -7.84 8.65 -12.44
C LYS A 363 -6.82 8.25 -11.37
N ALA A 364 -5.84 7.41 -11.73
CA ALA A 364 -4.63 7.29 -10.93
C ALA A 364 -3.84 8.61 -11.04
N SER A 365 -3.51 9.22 -9.91
CA SER A 365 -2.80 10.49 -9.83
C SER A 365 -1.58 10.37 -8.93
N ALA A 366 -0.51 11.10 -9.28
CA ALA A 366 0.70 11.26 -8.49
C ALA A 366 0.81 12.69 -7.98
N LEU A 367 0.98 12.86 -6.67
CA LEU A 367 1.35 14.13 -6.05
C LEU A 367 2.81 14.07 -5.64
N LEU A 368 3.62 15.00 -6.13
CA LEU A 368 5.02 15.13 -5.79
C LEU A 368 5.26 16.38 -4.95
N ILE A 369 5.83 16.21 -3.77
CA ILE A 369 6.46 17.27 -2.97
C ILE A 369 7.96 17.18 -3.23
N PRO A 370 8.57 18.01 -4.09
CA PRO A 370 10.00 17.90 -4.43
C PRO A 370 10.92 18.12 -3.23
N LYS A 371 10.46 18.89 -2.26
CA LYS A 371 11.21 19.21 -1.04
C LYS A 371 10.24 19.41 0.13
N LEU A 372 10.21 18.46 1.07
CA LEU A 372 9.32 18.45 2.23
C LEU A 372 9.28 19.79 2.98
N GLY A 373 10.45 20.38 3.24
CA GLY A 373 10.53 21.64 3.99
C GLY A 373 9.89 22.85 3.31
N LYS A 374 9.51 22.74 2.03
CA LYS A 374 8.79 23.82 1.30
C LYS A 374 7.28 23.62 1.28
N ARG A 375 6.77 22.40 1.56
CA ARG A 375 5.33 22.05 1.57
C ARG A 375 4.59 22.55 0.32
N LYS A 376 5.25 22.43 -0.85
CA LYS A 376 4.68 22.73 -2.18
C LYS A 376 4.66 21.46 -2.98
N TRP A 377 3.62 21.24 -3.76
CA TRP A 377 3.44 20.02 -4.54
C TRP A 377 2.90 20.30 -5.93
N GLU A 378 3.10 19.32 -6.79
CA GLU A 378 2.56 19.24 -8.14
C GLU A 378 1.80 17.93 -8.29
N ILE A 379 0.79 17.90 -9.15
CA ILE A 379 -0.04 16.70 -9.36
C ILE A 379 -0.03 16.39 -10.86
N THR A 380 0.22 15.10 -11.16
CA THR A 380 0.18 14.55 -12.52
C THR A 380 -0.78 13.37 -12.55
N ASP A 381 -1.68 13.32 -13.54
CA ASP A 381 -2.52 12.16 -13.78
C ASP A 381 -1.71 11.09 -14.52
N LEU A 382 -1.75 9.87 -14.05
CA LEU A 382 -1.01 8.72 -14.58
C LEU A 382 -1.86 7.88 -15.54
N THR A 383 -3.19 8.03 -15.50
CA THR A 383 -4.13 7.37 -16.42
C THR A 383 -5.08 8.40 -17.02
N GLU A 384 -5.60 8.11 -18.21
CA GLU A 384 -6.65 8.92 -18.83
C GLU A 384 -8.05 8.44 -18.41
N GLU A 385 -8.19 7.13 -18.18
CA GLU A 385 -9.46 6.50 -17.81
C GLU A 385 -9.75 6.60 -16.30
N ASN A 386 -11.06 6.57 -16.00
CA ASN A 386 -11.58 6.40 -14.64
C ASN A 386 -11.39 4.94 -14.21
N LEU A 387 -10.74 4.74 -13.05
CA LEU A 387 -10.44 3.41 -12.51
C LEU A 387 -11.50 2.90 -11.50
N GLY A 388 -12.64 3.61 -11.38
CA GLY A 388 -13.72 3.22 -10.48
C GLY A 388 -13.30 3.23 -9.01
N SER A 389 -13.31 2.07 -8.37
CA SER A 389 -12.96 1.92 -6.95
C SER A 389 -11.51 1.46 -6.71
N TRP A 390 -10.65 1.59 -7.72
CA TRP A 390 -9.23 1.26 -7.58
C TRP A 390 -8.56 2.04 -6.43
N GLU A 391 -7.77 1.34 -5.65
CA GLU A 391 -6.83 1.90 -4.68
C GLU A 391 -5.39 1.52 -5.06
N PRO A 392 -4.41 2.42 -4.89
CA PRO A 392 -3.05 2.16 -5.33
C PRO A 392 -2.37 1.03 -4.55
N SER A 393 -1.75 0.12 -5.27
CA SER A 393 -0.72 -0.79 -4.77
C SER A 393 0.45 -0.80 -5.74
N PHE A 394 1.66 -1.00 -5.24
CA PHE A 394 2.88 -0.92 -6.03
C PHE A 394 3.88 -2.00 -5.64
N ASP A 395 4.86 -2.21 -6.51
CA ASP A 395 5.98 -3.11 -6.27
C ASP A 395 6.92 -2.52 -5.21
N THR A 396 6.71 -2.90 -3.95
CA THR A 396 7.48 -2.38 -2.81
C THR A 396 8.95 -2.80 -2.86
N GLU A 397 9.23 -3.97 -3.43
CA GLU A 397 10.59 -4.50 -3.57
C GLU A 397 11.38 -3.74 -4.64
N LEU A 398 10.74 -3.47 -5.79
CA LEU A 398 11.35 -2.68 -6.86
C LEU A 398 11.62 -1.23 -6.42
N TRP A 399 10.67 -0.65 -5.67
CA TRP A 399 10.87 0.67 -5.10
C TRP A 399 12.02 0.68 -4.09
N ARG A 400 12.06 -0.28 -3.17
CA ARG A 400 13.10 -0.38 -2.14
C ARG A 400 14.50 -0.54 -2.74
N GLU A 401 14.63 -1.36 -3.80
CA GLU A 401 15.92 -1.66 -4.43
C GLU A 401 16.37 -0.59 -5.45
N LYS A 402 15.45 -0.08 -6.26
CA LYS A 402 15.77 0.74 -7.45
C LYS A 402 15.09 2.09 -7.50
N GLN A 403 14.13 2.38 -6.62
CA GLN A 403 13.28 3.58 -6.64
C GLN A 403 12.54 3.75 -7.99
N ILE A 404 12.15 2.62 -8.60
CA ILE A 404 11.27 2.55 -9.78
C ILE A 404 9.87 2.22 -9.29
N LEU A 405 8.87 2.96 -9.77
CA LEU A 405 7.48 2.78 -9.38
C LEU A 405 6.74 2.00 -10.46
N ASN A 406 6.30 0.80 -10.09
CA ASN A 406 5.38 -0.02 -10.88
C ASN A 406 4.09 -0.21 -10.08
N LEU A 407 2.97 0.26 -10.64
CA LEU A 407 1.65 0.20 -10.04
C LEU A 407 0.84 -0.97 -10.61
N PHE A 408 0.11 -1.66 -9.76
CA PHE A 408 -0.93 -2.58 -10.19
C PHE A 408 -2.21 -1.78 -10.49
N ILE A 409 -2.68 -1.86 -11.72
CA ILE A 409 -3.83 -1.09 -12.20
C ILE A 409 -4.90 -2.06 -12.72
N GLN A 410 -6.14 -1.83 -12.28
CA GLN A 410 -7.34 -2.44 -12.83
C GLN A 410 -8.52 -1.53 -12.51
N ARG A 411 -9.40 -1.28 -13.47
CA ARG A 411 -10.70 -0.68 -13.17
C ARG A 411 -11.54 -1.70 -12.41
N THR A 412 -12.08 -1.30 -11.27
CA THR A 412 -13.02 -2.11 -10.46
C THR A 412 -14.15 -1.23 -9.98
N GLU A 413 -15.29 -1.84 -9.67
CA GLU A 413 -16.38 -1.14 -8.98
C GLU A 413 -16.51 -1.66 -7.56
N GLN A 414 -17.22 -0.94 -6.70
CA GLN A 414 -17.51 -1.35 -5.33
C GLN A 414 -18.91 -0.91 -4.95
N ALA A 415 -19.74 -1.83 -4.52
CA ALA A 415 -20.97 -1.51 -3.82
C ALA A 415 -20.65 -0.90 -2.45
N ASP A 416 -21.47 0.00 -1.93
CA ASP A 416 -21.27 0.50 -0.57
C ASP A 416 -21.67 -0.57 0.45
N GLY A 417 -20.75 -0.99 1.30
CA GLY A 417 -20.85 -2.18 2.12
C GLY A 417 -20.31 -3.42 1.40
N GLU A 418 -20.80 -4.62 1.81
CA GLU A 418 -20.47 -5.87 1.12
C GLU A 418 -21.39 -6.06 -0.10
N GLY A 419 -20.90 -6.76 -1.12
CA GLY A 419 -21.65 -7.07 -2.33
C GLY A 419 -20.85 -6.91 -3.61
N ILE A 420 -21.53 -7.16 -4.73
CA ILE A 420 -20.97 -7.10 -6.08
C ILE A 420 -21.79 -6.15 -6.94
N THR A 421 -21.13 -5.56 -7.92
CA THR A 421 -21.72 -4.79 -9.03
C THR A 421 -21.79 -5.67 -10.27
N ASP A 422 -22.42 -5.16 -11.33
CA ASP A 422 -22.47 -5.84 -12.64
C ASP A 422 -21.51 -5.12 -13.62
N ILE A 423 -20.26 -5.55 -13.63
CA ILE A 423 -19.22 -5.06 -14.56
C ILE A 423 -18.47 -6.26 -15.15
N GLN A 424 -18.24 -6.21 -16.45
CA GLN A 424 -17.44 -7.25 -17.13
C GLN A 424 -16.00 -7.29 -16.60
N PRO A 425 -15.31 -8.44 -16.68
CA PRO A 425 -13.91 -8.56 -16.31
C PRO A 425 -13.05 -7.50 -17.00
N GLN A 426 -12.23 -6.81 -16.21
CA GLN A 426 -11.39 -5.71 -16.67
C GLN A 426 -9.94 -6.12 -16.80
N GLU A 427 -9.22 -5.43 -17.69
CA GLU A 427 -7.78 -5.64 -17.85
C GLU A 427 -7.02 -5.35 -16.57
N VAL A 428 -6.17 -6.28 -16.19
CA VAL A 428 -5.16 -6.15 -15.15
C VAL A 428 -3.87 -5.71 -15.81
N LYS A 429 -3.33 -4.57 -15.37
CA LYS A 429 -2.14 -3.94 -15.96
C LYS A 429 -1.09 -3.64 -14.91
N VAL A 430 0.16 -3.57 -15.34
CA VAL A 430 1.22 -2.90 -14.58
C VAL A 430 1.55 -1.60 -15.30
N LEU A 431 1.39 -0.50 -14.59
CA LEU A 431 1.78 0.83 -15.03
C LEU A 431 3.16 1.16 -14.48
N GLU A 432 4.09 1.49 -15.36
CA GLU A 432 5.45 1.88 -15.03
C GLU A 432 5.57 3.39 -15.07
N PHE A 433 5.94 3.97 -13.95
CA PHE A 433 6.12 5.40 -13.80
C PHE A 433 7.50 5.72 -13.25
N LYS A 434 8.20 6.61 -13.90
CA LYS A 434 9.51 7.09 -13.45
C LYS A 434 9.37 8.54 -13.00
N PRO A 435 9.13 8.78 -11.69
CA PRO A 435 8.99 10.14 -11.19
C PRO A 435 10.30 10.90 -11.30
N GLU A 436 10.22 12.16 -11.74
CA GLU A 436 11.31 13.12 -11.69
C GLU A 436 11.26 13.86 -10.35
N PHE A 437 12.26 13.60 -9.47
CA PHE A 437 12.33 14.15 -8.12
C PHE A 437 13.24 15.40 -8.04
#